data_5901442aff52d20cad6467d0a118cca2
#
_entry.id   5901442aff52d20cad6467d0a118cca2
#
_cell.length_a   1.000
_cell.length_b   1.000
_cell.length_c   1.000
_cell.angle_alpha   90.00
_cell.angle_beta   90.00
_cell.angle_gamma   90.00
#
_symmetry.space_group_name_H-M   'P 1'
#
loop_
_entity.id
_entity.type
_entity.pdbx_description
1 polymer ?
#
loop_
_entity_poly.entity_id
_entity_poly.type
_entity_poly.pdbx_seq_one_letter_code
_entity_poly.pdbx_strand_id
1 'polypeptide(L)'
;MENENRNYYVISPNVWNDNNFDYLLDYMIQNHCVLMGWQTDNPKGKLFSNLKTGDCIVVALRRSWKFNYYFIGTLYSDSIEEYDDAQKRSLENFTLLEDKNCDFLKTWSAAGSSQIPAIAKIDKIKNPEIISAINDILNGESIMPDNSLADNLTELLKHTHNLILHGAPGTGKTFLAKEIAKKMGCSQNEIGFVQFHPSYDYTDFVEGLRPKNQSGGEIGFERKDGIFKEFCKRALLAMNVSSVSDNFEQVWEKVVDYLNEKDFMDIPLLTGKSTFRVELNENGDGLATRTYENGDYKKGEWIQGKSKFYNKEQLYNIYKGLPGIPSRGHDNYRKAVIEYWKKNFGLVDYSVKEKSESESVKPFVFIIDEINRGELSKIFGELFFCIDPGYRGKNGMIKTQYQNLIEKGDEFYDGFFIPENVYIIGAMNDIDRSVDTMDFAFRRRFAFKEIKASENLGMLDELGEIADKAKARLKKLNEEISKITELSSPSSYHIGGAYFLKLNDFEGDSNERFQKLWNYHLEGLLKEYLRGTENAEENFAKLEKAYFLNKNEEESKDFS
;
A
#
# COMPACT_ATOMS: atom_id res chain seq x y z
N MET A 1 -2.60 39.28 -3.49
CA MET A 1 -2.63 40.40 -2.50
C MET A 1 -3.92 40.46 -1.66
N GLU A 2 -4.91 39.58 -1.87
CA GLU A 2 -6.18 39.60 -1.08
C GLU A 2 -6.16 38.74 0.21
N ASN A 3 -5.15 37.92 0.44
CA ASN A 3 -5.18 36.96 1.58
C ASN A 3 -4.51 37.43 2.88
N GLU A 4 -3.83 38.57 2.92
CA GLU A 4 -3.07 38.98 4.11
C GLU A 4 -3.97 39.44 5.30
N ASN A 5 -5.17 39.95 5.04
CA ASN A 5 -6.07 40.46 6.07
C ASN A 5 -7.21 39.53 6.48
N ARG A 6 -7.37 38.36 5.84
CA ARG A 6 -8.44 37.41 6.13
C ARG A 6 -8.22 36.75 7.50
N ASN A 7 -9.25 36.70 8.35
CA ASN A 7 -9.21 35.87 9.56
C ASN A 7 -9.93 34.55 9.33
N TYR A 8 -9.64 33.56 10.17
CA TYR A 8 -10.16 32.21 10.06
C TYR A 8 -10.79 31.81 11.39
N TYR A 9 -12.01 31.30 11.34
CA TYR A 9 -12.77 30.92 12.51
C TYR A 9 -13.37 29.53 12.36
N VAL A 10 -13.35 28.75 13.44
CA VAL A 10 -14.18 27.57 13.56
C VAL A 10 -15.40 27.96 14.37
N ILE A 11 -16.57 27.67 13.84
CA ILE A 11 -17.85 27.97 14.47
C ILE A 11 -18.58 26.67 14.77
N SER A 12 -19.01 26.51 16.02
CA SER A 12 -19.98 25.52 16.44
C SER A 12 -21.31 26.25 16.70
N PRO A 13 -22.23 26.25 15.72
CA PRO A 13 -23.52 26.94 15.90
C PRO A 13 -24.28 26.35 17.09
N ASN A 14 -24.75 27.18 18.00
CA ASN A 14 -25.52 26.73 19.14
C ASN A 14 -27.03 26.99 18.91
N VAL A 15 -27.54 26.38 17.85
CA VAL A 15 -28.96 26.53 17.42
C VAL A 15 -29.78 25.28 17.71
N TRP A 16 -29.24 24.34 18.48
CA TRP A 16 -29.73 22.98 18.54
C TRP A 16 -30.54 22.66 19.79
N ASN A 17 -31.76 22.20 19.55
CA ASN A 17 -32.43 21.21 20.39
C ASN A 17 -32.23 19.87 19.69
N ASP A 18 -32.11 18.77 20.42
CA ASP A 18 -31.83 17.42 19.88
C ASP A 18 -32.74 16.97 18.69
N ASN A 19 -33.89 17.64 18.52
CA ASN A 19 -34.89 17.32 17.48
C ASN A 19 -34.74 18.12 16.17
N ASN A 20 -33.95 19.21 16.12
CA ASN A 20 -33.88 20.10 14.94
C ASN A 20 -32.52 20.15 14.26
N PHE A 21 -31.59 19.34 14.71
CA PHE A 21 -30.21 19.38 14.23
C PHE A 21 -30.08 19.24 12.70
N ASP A 22 -30.57 18.13 12.18
CA ASP A 22 -30.38 17.79 10.75
C ASP A 22 -31.10 18.81 9.85
N TYR A 23 -32.25 19.29 10.26
CA TYR A 23 -33.01 20.31 9.53
C TYR A 23 -32.26 21.65 9.42
N LEU A 24 -31.66 22.14 10.51
CA LEU A 24 -30.93 23.42 10.50
C LEU A 24 -29.59 23.30 9.78
N LEU A 25 -28.95 22.15 9.84
CA LEU A 25 -27.74 21.86 9.07
C LEU A 25 -28.07 21.86 7.56
N ASP A 26 -29.11 21.14 7.15
CA ASP A 26 -29.58 21.10 5.77
C ASP A 26 -29.96 22.50 5.26
N TYR A 27 -30.63 23.29 6.12
CA TYR A 27 -30.95 24.68 5.79
C TYR A 27 -29.68 25.52 5.54
N MET A 28 -28.66 25.42 6.43
CA MET A 28 -27.39 26.14 6.26
C MET A 28 -26.67 25.73 4.97
N ILE A 29 -26.67 24.43 4.66
CA ILE A 29 -26.06 23.89 3.46
C ILE A 29 -26.79 24.37 2.19
N GLN A 30 -28.12 24.26 2.16
CA GLN A 30 -28.92 24.66 1.00
C GLN A 30 -28.90 26.16 0.71
N ASN A 31 -28.76 26.98 1.76
CA ASN A 31 -28.77 28.44 1.66
C ASN A 31 -27.38 29.07 1.74
N HIS A 32 -26.32 28.28 1.71
CA HIS A 32 -24.94 28.74 1.84
C HIS A 32 -24.78 29.80 2.95
N CYS A 33 -25.17 29.46 4.17
CA CYS A 33 -25.14 30.38 5.31
C CYS A 33 -24.66 29.69 6.59
N VAL A 34 -24.31 30.48 7.58
CA VAL A 34 -24.02 30.01 8.93
C VAL A 34 -24.98 30.65 9.92
N LEU A 35 -25.51 29.83 10.83
CA LEU A 35 -26.41 30.27 11.90
C LEU A 35 -25.68 30.30 13.24
N MET A 36 -26.09 31.19 14.12
CA MET A 36 -25.60 31.31 15.50
C MET A 36 -26.76 31.56 16.46
N GLY A 37 -27.08 30.58 17.29
CA GLY A 37 -28.19 30.69 18.26
C GLY A 37 -27.96 31.63 19.43
N TRP A 38 -26.74 32.18 19.59
CA TRP A 38 -26.46 33.19 20.60
C TRP A 38 -26.78 34.58 20.06
N GLN A 39 -27.64 35.34 20.78
CA GLN A 39 -27.99 36.72 20.45
C GLN A 39 -26.88 37.71 20.82
N THR A 40 -27.01 38.98 20.38
CA THR A 40 -25.98 40.02 20.55
C THR A 40 -25.72 40.45 22.00
N ASP A 41 -26.59 40.12 22.93
CA ASP A 41 -26.42 40.31 24.38
C ASP A 41 -25.43 39.30 24.99
N ASN A 42 -25.21 38.14 24.30
CA ASN A 42 -24.23 37.15 24.70
C ASN A 42 -22.85 37.46 24.08
N PRO A 43 -21.74 37.34 24.84
CA PRO A 43 -20.40 37.62 24.32
C PRO A 43 -20.05 36.83 23.04
N LYS A 44 -20.55 35.61 22.89
CA LYS A 44 -20.33 34.77 21.73
C LYS A 44 -21.15 35.24 20.51
N GLY A 45 -22.43 35.60 20.72
CA GLY A 45 -23.26 36.19 19.67
C GLY A 45 -22.70 37.54 19.22
N LYS A 46 -22.20 38.37 20.17
CA LYS A 46 -21.53 39.63 19.84
C LYS A 46 -20.23 39.39 19.02
N LEU A 47 -19.46 38.33 19.33
CA LEU A 47 -18.27 37.99 18.55
C LEU A 47 -18.66 37.58 17.10
N PHE A 48 -19.71 36.78 16.94
CA PHE A 48 -20.24 36.40 15.64
C PHE A 48 -20.70 37.60 14.81
N SER A 49 -21.39 38.57 15.46
CA SER A 49 -21.85 39.80 14.83
C SER A 49 -20.69 40.70 14.35
N ASN A 50 -19.53 40.61 14.99
CA ASN A 50 -18.35 41.45 14.70
C ASN A 50 -17.42 40.84 13.62
N LEU A 51 -17.70 39.66 13.10
CA LEU A 51 -16.95 39.08 12.00
C LEU A 51 -17.09 39.96 10.76
N LYS A 52 -16.07 39.99 9.90
CA LYS A 52 -16.02 40.88 8.74
C LYS A 52 -16.19 40.11 7.44
N THR A 53 -16.66 40.83 6.41
CA THR A 53 -16.71 40.35 5.04
C THR A 53 -15.33 39.79 4.64
N GLY A 54 -15.31 38.63 4.02
CA GLY A 54 -14.10 37.90 3.65
C GLY A 54 -13.46 37.06 4.75
N ASP A 55 -13.91 37.15 6.02
CA ASP A 55 -13.48 36.21 7.06
C ASP A 55 -13.91 34.78 6.70
N CYS A 56 -13.00 33.82 6.89
CA CYS A 56 -13.25 32.42 6.58
C CYS A 56 -13.91 31.72 7.78
N ILE A 57 -14.97 30.98 7.49
CA ILE A 57 -15.77 30.26 8.47
C ILE A 57 -15.71 28.76 8.17
N VAL A 58 -15.30 27.96 9.14
CA VAL A 58 -15.40 26.51 9.14
C VAL A 58 -16.48 26.11 10.14
N VAL A 59 -17.52 25.43 9.70
CA VAL A 59 -18.58 24.94 10.58
C VAL A 59 -18.26 23.53 11.05
N ALA A 60 -18.18 23.36 12.37
CA ALA A 60 -17.83 22.09 13.01
C ALA A 60 -18.76 21.82 14.20
N LEU A 61 -19.11 20.57 14.41
CA LEU A 61 -19.98 20.12 15.48
C LEU A 61 -19.41 18.89 16.18
N ARG A 62 -19.68 18.79 17.49
CA ARG A 62 -19.30 17.63 18.29
C ARG A 62 -20.46 16.64 18.37
N ARG A 63 -20.27 15.44 17.79
CA ARG A 63 -21.16 14.29 18.00
C ARG A 63 -20.38 13.17 18.68
N SER A 64 -20.87 12.63 19.79
CA SER A 64 -20.33 11.42 20.45
C SER A 64 -18.80 11.41 20.61
N TRP A 65 -18.20 12.46 21.20
CA TRP A 65 -16.75 12.61 21.43
C TRP A 65 -15.88 12.82 20.19
N LYS A 66 -16.47 12.87 18.96
CA LYS A 66 -15.79 13.21 17.72
C LYS A 66 -16.25 14.57 17.21
N PHE A 67 -15.32 15.30 16.55
CA PHE A 67 -15.64 16.52 15.83
C PHE A 67 -15.97 16.15 14.38
N ASN A 68 -17.12 16.59 13.91
CA ASN A 68 -17.50 16.52 12.52
C ASN A 68 -17.46 17.93 11.94
N TYR A 69 -16.77 18.08 10.82
CA TYR A 69 -16.68 19.31 10.05
C TYR A 69 -17.62 19.18 8.86
N TYR A 70 -18.46 20.19 8.62
CA TYR A 70 -19.54 20.06 7.65
C TYR A 70 -19.31 20.88 6.40
N PHE A 71 -18.92 22.15 6.55
CA PHE A 71 -18.66 23.00 5.41
C PHE A 71 -17.75 24.18 5.77
N ILE A 72 -17.23 24.82 4.73
CA ILE A 72 -16.39 26.01 4.81
C ILE A 72 -16.90 27.05 3.81
N GLY A 73 -16.74 28.31 4.12
CA GLY A 73 -17.03 29.42 3.22
C GLY A 73 -16.46 30.73 3.74
N THR A 74 -16.55 31.78 2.95
CA THR A 74 -16.16 33.14 3.34
C THR A 74 -17.40 34.00 3.52
N LEU A 75 -17.39 34.88 4.52
CA LEU A 75 -18.51 35.78 4.75
C LEU A 75 -18.71 36.73 3.56
N TYR A 76 -19.90 36.70 3.00
CA TYR A 76 -20.28 37.51 1.82
C TYR A 76 -20.44 38.99 2.15
N SER A 77 -20.98 39.29 3.32
CA SER A 77 -21.25 40.66 3.76
C SER A 77 -21.17 40.82 5.29
N ASP A 78 -21.08 42.06 5.77
CA ASP A 78 -21.17 42.40 7.20
C ASP A 78 -22.63 42.37 7.73
N SER A 79 -23.64 42.17 6.85
CA SER A 79 -25.04 42.13 7.22
C SER A 79 -25.39 40.88 8.02
N ILE A 80 -26.26 41.05 9.02
CA ILE A 80 -26.80 39.99 9.85
C ILE A 80 -28.30 39.93 9.60
N GLU A 81 -28.81 38.75 9.32
CA GLU A 81 -30.23 38.44 9.19
C GLU A 81 -30.66 37.61 10.41
N GLU A 82 -31.93 37.60 10.72
CA GLU A 82 -32.51 36.68 11.69
C GLU A 82 -33.21 35.51 10.99
N TYR A 83 -33.03 34.32 11.54
CA TYR A 83 -33.70 33.12 11.12
C TYR A 83 -33.97 32.21 12.31
N ASP A 84 -35.23 31.98 12.64
CA ASP A 84 -35.69 31.10 13.72
C ASP A 84 -34.95 31.39 15.06
N ASP A 85 -34.98 32.64 15.52
CA ASP A 85 -34.31 33.18 16.71
C ASP A 85 -32.76 33.06 16.66
N ALA A 86 -32.16 32.75 15.55
CA ALA A 86 -30.70 32.70 15.35
C ALA A 86 -30.21 33.84 14.45
N GLN A 87 -28.99 34.30 14.71
CA GLN A 87 -28.28 35.20 13.81
C GLN A 87 -27.83 34.41 12.56
N LYS A 88 -28.14 34.89 11.38
CA LYS A 88 -27.77 34.31 10.08
C LYS A 88 -26.79 35.19 9.34
N ARG A 89 -25.76 34.59 8.73
CA ARG A 89 -24.82 35.28 7.83
C ARG A 89 -24.58 34.43 6.59
N SER A 90 -24.66 35.09 5.43
CA SER A 90 -24.46 34.43 4.12
C SER A 90 -22.98 34.17 3.83
N LEU A 91 -22.70 33.08 3.15
CA LEU A 91 -21.37 32.65 2.76
C LEU A 91 -21.24 32.61 1.23
N GLU A 92 -20.06 32.99 0.75
CA GLU A 92 -19.57 32.77 -0.62
C GLU A 92 -18.41 31.76 -0.57
N ASN A 93 -17.95 31.30 -1.74
CA ASN A 93 -16.92 30.27 -1.86
C ASN A 93 -17.24 29.04 -1.01
N PHE A 94 -18.50 28.65 -0.99
CA PHE A 94 -19.04 27.62 -0.13
C PHE A 94 -18.61 26.23 -0.62
N THR A 95 -18.04 25.41 0.28
CA THR A 95 -17.60 24.04 -0.02
C THR A 95 -18.03 23.10 1.11
N LEU A 96 -18.68 21.98 0.75
CA LEU A 96 -18.98 20.91 1.68
C LEU A 96 -17.68 20.17 2.06
N LEU A 97 -17.51 19.86 3.33
CA LEU A 97 -16.40 19.10 3.85
C LEU A 97 -16.89 17.66 4.10
N GLU A 98 -16.46 16.72 3.29
CA GLU A 98 -16.66 15.30 3.57
C GLU A 98 -15.71 14.85 4.69
N ASP A 99 -16.11 13.86 5.49
CA ASP A 99 -15.36 13.37 6.67
C ASP A 99 -13.88 13.02 6.39
N LYS A 100 -13.55 12.69 5.15
CA LYS A 100 -12.20 12.33 4.72
C LYS A 100 -11.26 13.54 4.51
N ASN A 101 -11.81 14.74 4.36
CA ASN A 101 -11.04 15.93 3.97
C ASN A 101 -10.61 16.79 5.16
N CYS A 102 -10.93 16.39 6.38
CA CYS A 102 -10.79 17.22 7.56
C CYS A 102 -9.69 16.76 8.54
N ASP A 103 -8.82 15.84 8.16
CA ASP A 103 -7.77 15.33 9.04
C ASP A 103 -6.80 16.43 9.50
N PHE A 104 -6.54 17.44 8.68
CA PHE A 104 -5.76 18.62 9.06
C PHE A 104 -6.40 19.45 10.17
N LEU A 105 -7.74 19.45 10.30
CA LEU A 105 -8.46 20.11 11.38
C LEU A 105 -8.48 19.28 12.68
N LYS A 106 -8.23 17.97 12.61
CA LYS A 106 -8.18 17.09 13.79
C LYS A 106 -6.99 17.40 14.70
N THR A 107 -5.91 17.93 14.15
CA THR A 107 -4.72 18.36 14.90
C THR A 107 -4.92 19.69 15.61
N TRP A 108 -5.94 20.47 15.21
CA TRP A 108 -6.25 21.75 15.82
C TRP A 108 -7.06 21.55 17.10
N SER A 109 -6.45 21.83 18.24
CA SER A 109 -7.15 21.93 19.51
C SER A 109 -7.22 23.38 19.96
N ALA A 110 -8.42 23.90 20.13
CA ALA A 110 -8.59 25.16 20.80
C ALA A 110 -8.14 25.01 22.28
N ALA A 111 -6.88 25.31 22.54
CA ALA A 111 -6.30 25.48 23.86
C ALA A 111 -6.69 24.40 24.89
N GLY A 112 -6.43 23.13 24.62
CA GLY A 112 -6.48 22.06 25.64
C GLY A 112 -7.86 21.72 26.20
N SER A 113 -8.95 22.28 25.67
CA SER A 113 -10.28 21.97 26.13
C SER A 113 -10.95 20.89 25.28
N SER A 114 -11.61 19.95 25.94
CA SER A 114 -12.43 18.90 25.30
C SER A 114 -13.70 19.46 24.61
N GLN A 115 -13.83 20.76 24.47
CA GLN A 115 -15.00 21.45 23.90
C GLN A 115 -14.55 22.44 22.84
N ILE A 116 -15.17 22.41 21.63
CA ILE A 116 -15.08 23.54 20.71
C ILE A 116 -15.85 24.68 21.30
N PRO A 117 -15.23 25.86 21.50
CA PRO A 117 -16.00 27.06 21.84
C PRO A 117 -16.93 27.38 20.67
N ALA A 118 -18.08 28.02 20.95
CA ALA A 118 -19.06 28.37 19.92
C ALA A 118 -18.44 29.14 18.74
N ILE A 119 -17.40 29.92 19.00
CA ILE A 119 -16.53 30.56 17.99
C ILE A 119 -15.09 30.50 18.49
N ALA A 120 -14.17 30.06 17.64
CA ALA A 120 -12.74 30.10 17.93
C ALA A 120 -11.98 30.63 16.71
N LYS A 121 -11.10 31.62 16.95
CA LYS A 121 -10.18 32.12 15.90
C LYS A 121 -9.00 31.18 15.76
N ILE A 122 -8.66 30.84 14.51
CA ILE A 122 -7.46 30.06 14.20
C ILE A 122 -6.28 31.03 14.15
N ASP A 123 -5.28 30.79 14.98
CA ASP A 123 -4.05 31.60 15.02
C ASP A 123 -3.19 31.24 13.80
N LYS A 124 -2.96 32.21 12.92
CA LYS A 124 -2.19 32.06 11.67
C LYS A 124 -0.74 31.69 11.92
N ILE A 125 -0.14 32.18 13.00
CA ILE A 125 1.28 31.96 13.31
C ILE A 125 1.49 30.54 13.85
N LYS A 126 0.55 30.07 14.67
CA LYS A 126 0.64 28.75 15.30
C LYS A 126 0.16 27.61 14.43
N ASN A 127 -0.65 27.90 13.40
CA ASN A 127 -1.28 26.89 12.55
C ASN A 127 -1.18 27.24 11.05
N PRO A 128 0.01 27.50 10.50
CA PRO A 128 0.17 27.90 9.10
C PRO A 128 -0.31 26.83 8.11
N GLU A 129 -0.14 25.55 8.46
CA GLU A 129 -0.55 24.41 7.63
C GLU A 129 -2.07 24.30 7.51
N ILE A 130 -2.80 24.55 8.63
CA ILE A 130 -4.26 24.57 8.64
C ILE A 130 -4.78 25.71 7.77
N ILE A 131 -4.15 26.88 7.85
CA ILE A 131 -4.51 28.05 7.06
C ILE A 131 -4.27 27.80 5.56
N SER A 132 -3.14 27.16 5.20
CA SER A 132 -2.87 26.78 3.81
C SER A 132 -3.95 25.85 3.29
N ALA A 133 -4.23 24.78 4.01
CA ALA A 133 -5.23 23.80 3.64
C ALA A 133 -6.65 24.42 3.49
N ILE A 134 -7.03 25.33 4.36
CA ILE A 134 -8.30 26.07 4.25
C ILE A 134 -8.34 26.93 2.97
N ASN A 135 -7.24 27.59 2.62
CA ASN A 135 -7.18 28.41 1.41
C ASN A 135 -7.25 27.57 0.13
N ASP A 136 -6.61 26.42 0.11
CA ASP A 136 -6.63 25.50 -1.02
C ASP A 136 -8.07 25.00 -1.28
N ILE A 137 -8.84 24.68 -0.22
CA ILE A 137 -10.27 24.34 -0.34
C ILE A 137 -11.06 25.53 -0.94
N LEU A 138 -10.86 26.73 -0.41
CA LEU A 138 -11.60 27.92 -0.85
C LEU A 138 -11.29 28.33 -2.30
N ASN A 139 -10.07 28.03 -2.76
CA ASN A 139 -9.64 28.31 -4.14
C ASN A 139 -10.11 27.24 -5.14
N GLY A 140 -10.84 26.22 -4.67
CA GLY A 140 -11.25 25.10 -5.53
C GLY A 140 -10.07 24.20 -5.94
N GLU A 141 -8.90 24.40 -5.34
CA GLU A 141 -7.81 23.46 -5.37
C GLU A 141 -8.29 22.28 -4.52
N SER A 142 -8.51 21.15 -5.18
CA SER A 142 -8.86 19.90 -4.51
C SER A 142 -7.79 19.61 -3.46
N ILE A 143 -8.08 19.92 -2.19
CA ILE A 143 -7.37 19.24 -1.12
C ILE A 143 -7.91 17.81 -1.18
N MET A 144 -7.23 16.99 -1.95
CA MET A 144 -7.11 15.61 -1.56
C MET A 144 -6.63 15.66 -0.11
N PRO A 145 -7.20 14.86 0.82
CA PRO A 145 -6.59 14.67 2.13
C PRO A 145 -5.10 14.46 1.85
N ASP A 146 -4.24 14.78 2.81
CA ASP A 146 -2.82 14.41 2.75
C ASP A 146 -2.72 12.88 2.71
N ASN A 147 -3.34 12.33 1.70
CA ASN A 147 -3.10 11.00 1.21
C ASN A 147 -1.67 11.08 0.74
N SER A 148 -0.80 10.41 1.42
CA SER A 148 0.58 10.30 0.97
C SER A 148 0.55 10.05 -0.54
N LEU A 149 1.55 10.54 -1.27
CA LEU A 149 1.66 10.28 -2.71
C LEU A 149 1.32 8.81 -3.05
N ALA A 150 1.67 7.89 -2.14
CA ALA A 150 1.36 6.48 -2.22
C ALA A 150 -0.16 6.18 -2.17
N ASP A 151 -0.97 6.92 -1.40
CA ASP A 151 -2.43 6.69 -1.33
C ASP A 151 -3.10 7.08 -2.65
N ASN A 152 -2.75 8.25 -3.19
CA ASN A 152 -3.26 8.72 -4.47
C ASN A 152 -2.91 7.76 -5.61
N LEU A 153 -1.68 7.23 -5.60
CA LEU A 153 -1.22 6.28 -6.60
C LEU A 153 -1.82 4.88 -6.41
N THR A 154 -2.16 4.52 -5.17
CA THR A 154 -2.89 3.29 -4.87
C THR A 154 -4.28 3.33 -5.50
N GLU A 155 -5.01 4.43 -5.35
CA GLU A 155 -6.33 4.58 -5.98
C GLU A 155 -6.21 4.62 -7.52
N LEU A 156 -5.23 5.33 -8.06
CA LEU A 156 -4.97 5.32 -9.50
C LEU A 156 -4.72 3.89 -10.01
N LEU A 157 -3.86 3.12 -9.32
CA LEU A 157 -3.52 1.75 -9.71
C LEU A 157 -4.73 0.81 -9.66
N LYS A 158 -5.61 0.96 -8.66
CA LYS A 158 -6.86 0.17 -8.58
C LYS A 158 -7.75 0.37 -9.81
N HIS A 159 -7.79 1.59 -10.36
CA HIS A 159 -8.59 1.90 -11.55
C HIS A 159 -7.89 1.50 -12.86
N THR A 160 -6.59 1.66 -12.95
CA THR A 160 -5.82 1.49 -14.19
C THR A 160 -5.16 0.12 -14.33
N HIS A 161 -5.06 -0.66 -13.25
CA HIS A 161 -4.33 -1.92 -13.13
C HIS A 161 -2.83 -1.86 -13.46
N ASN A 162 -2.39 -0.91 -14.27
CA ASN A 162 -1.01 -0.78 -14.72
C ASN A 162 -0.53 0.66 -14.54
N LEU A 163 0.61 0.84 -13.88
CA LEU A 163 1.18 2.14 -13.56
C LEU A 163 2.68 2.16 -13.89
N ILE A 164 3.16 3.21 -14.51
CA ILE A 164 4.59 3.50 -14.66
C ILE A 164 4.95 4.71 -13.79
N LEU A 165 5.89 4.50 -12.87
CA LEU A 165 6.53 5.56 -12.09
C LEU A 165 7.82 5.95 -12.81
N HIS A 166 7.91 7.18 -13.30
CA HIS A 166 9.09 7.66 -14.00
C HIS A 166 9.63 8.96 -13.39
N GLY A 167 10.83 9.35 -13.74
CA GLY A 167 11.47 10.58 -13.24
C GLY A 167 12.95 10.41 -13.00
N ALA A 168 13.57 11.42 -12.39
CA ALA A 168 15.00 11.47 -12.13
C ALA A 168 15.48 10.30 -11.23
N PRO A 169 16.78 9.92 -11.32
CA PRO A 169 17.36 8.90 -10.47
C PRO A 169 17.29 9.27 -8.98
N GLY A 170 17.02 8.26 -8.13
CA GLY A 170 17.03 8.45 -6.68
C GLY A 170 15.79 9.16 -6.10
N THR A 171 14.71 9.35 -6.87
CA THR A 171 13.45 9.93 -6.37
C THR A 171 12.60 8.97 -5.56
N GLY A 172 13.06 7.72 -5.35
CA GLY A 172 12.38 6.73 -4.52
C GLY A 172 11.27 5.93 -5.22
N LYS A 173 11.26 5.87 -6.55
CA LYS A 173 10.22 5.18 -7.35
C LYS A 173 9.99 3.72 -6.93
N THR A 174 11.07 2.93 -6.80
CA THR A 174 10.98 1.51 -6.42
C THR A 174 10.51 1.34 -4.97
N PHE A 175 10.90 2.24 -4.06
CA PHE A 175 10.40 2.28 -2.70
C PHE A 175 8.89 2.58 -2.69
N LEU A 176 8.47 3.60 -3.42
CA LEU A 176 7.08 4.00 -3.56
C LEU A 176 6.21 2.88 -4.17
N ALA A 177 6.72 2.14 -5.16
CA ALA A 177 6.03 0.98 -5.73
C ALA A 177 5.75 -0.11 -4.67
N LYS A 178 6.72 -0.38 -3.78
CA LYS A 178 6.56 -1.33 -2.67
C LYS A 178 5.58 -0.79 -1.61
N GLU A 179 5.60 0.50 -1.35
CA GLU A 179 4.67 1.15 -0.43
C GLU A 179 3.23 1.10 -0.93
N ILE A 180 2.99 1.38 -2.21
CA ILE A 180 1.70 1.23 -2.87
C ILE A 180 1.18 -0.21 -2.70
N ALA A 181 2.02 -1.22 -2.98
CA ALA A 181 1.63 -2.62 -2.82
C ALA A 181 1.23 -2.95 -1.37
N LYS A 182 1.96 -2.45 -0.37
CA LYS A 182 1.60 -2.61 1.05
C LYS A 182 0.27 -1.93 1.38
N LYS A 183 0.02 -0.71 0.87
CA LYS A 183 -1.25 0.01 1.06
C LYS A 183 -2.43 -0.69 0.40
N MET A 184 -2.21 -1.44 -0.67
CA MET A 184 -3.21 -2.33 -1.25
C MET A 184 -3.51 -3.57 -0.38
N GLY A 185 -2.77 -3.79 0.70
CA GLY A 185 -2.93 -4.95 1.60
C GLY A 185 -2.12 -6.17 1.17
N CYS A 186 -1.14 -6.02 0.27
CA CYS A 186 -0.27 -7.11 -0.15
C CYS A 186 0.78 -7.42 0.93
N SER A 187 0.90 -8.68 1.30
CA SER A 187 2.04 -9.21 2.03
C SER A 187 3.17 -9.60 1.07
N GLN A 188 4.29 -10.09 1.60
CA GLN A 188 5.45 -10.44 0.78
C GLN A 188 5.16 -11.49 -0.31
N ASN A 189 4.19 -12.39 -0.07
CA ASN A 189 3.80 -13.43 -1.02
C ASN A 189 2.96 -12.91 -2.20
N GLU A 190 2.28 -11.79 -2.02
CA GLU A 190 1.46 -11.13 -3.04
C GLU A 190 2.22 -10.05 -3.81
N ILE A 191 3.50 -9.82 -3.47
CA ILE A 191 4.36 -8.88 -4.19
C ILE A 191 5.37 -9.68 -5.03
N GLY A 192 5.31 -9.50 -6.35
CA GLY A 192 6.34 -9.95 -7.29
C GLY A 192 7.33 -8.82 -7.57
N PHE A 193 8.60 -9.15 -7.76
CA PHE A 193 9.62 -8.16 -8.10
C PHE A 193 10.60 -8.71 -9.13
N VAL A 194 10.90 -7.91 -10.15
CA VAL A 194 11.95 -8.18 -11.12
C VAL A 194 12.62 -6.87 -11.55
N GLN A 195 13.89 -6.92 -11.86
CA GLN A 195 14.62 -5.82 -12.50
C GLN A 195 14.98 -6.20 -13.91
N PHE A 196 14.59 -5.39 -14.89
CA PHE A 196 14.94 -5.64 -16.28
C PHE A 196 16.39 -5.19 -16.57
N HIS A 197 17.01 -5.90 -17.48
CA HIS A 197 18.34 -5.62 -18.03
C HIS A 197 18.38 -5.99 -19.52
N PRO A 198 19.36 -5.53 -20.32
CA PRO A 198 19.36 -5.72 -21.77
C PRO A 198 19.29 -7.17 -22.27
N SER A 199 19.71 -8.13 -21.44
CA SER A 199 19.66 -9.56 -21.77
C SER A 199 18.43 -10.29 -21.21
N TYR A 200 17.46 -9.55 -20.59
CA TYR A 200 16.23 -10.14 -20.06
C TYR A 200 15.26 -10.45 -21.20
N ASP A 201 14.68 -11.63 -21.20
CA ASP A 201 13.86 -12.10 -22.33
C ASP A 201 12.57 -12.82 -21.91
N TYR A 202 11.84 -13.29 -22.92
CA TYR A 202 10.59 -14.04 -22.77
C TYR A 202 10.73 -15.28 -21.89
N THR A 203 11.89 -15.98 -22.01
CA THR A 203 12.09 -17.26 -21.30
C THR A 203 12.25 -17.09 -19.80
N ASP A 204 12.69 -15.91 -19.34
CA ASP A 204 12.78 -15.57 -17.92
C ASP A 204 11.46 -15.05 -17.38
N PHE A 205 10.69 -14.36 -18.23
CA PHE A 205 9.48 -13.66 -17.82
C PHE A 205 8.20 -14.50 -17.93
N VAL A 206 8.01 -15.16 -19.07
CA VAL A 206 6.77 -15.90 -19.40
C VAL A 206 6.96 -17.40 -19.27
N GLU A 207 7.73 -18.02 -20.13
CA GLU A 207 8.05 -19.44 -20.11
C GLU A 207 9.19 -19.78 -21.06
N GLY A 208 9.92 -20.85 -20.78
CA GLY A 208 11.04 -21.29 -21.61
C GLY A 208 11.39 -22.76 -21.46
N LEU A 209 12.25 -23.27 -22.36
CA LEU A 209 12.84 -24.59 -22.24
C LEU A 209 14.12 -24.49 -21.41
N ARG A 210 14.21 -25.29 -20.35
CA ARG A 210 15.40 -25.37 -19.50
C ARG A 210 16.01 -26.76 -19.58
N PRO A 211 17.37 -26.87 -19.63
CA PRO A 211 18.04 -28.16 -19.67
C PRO A 211 17.76 -28.95 -18.38
N LYS A 212 17.48 -30.22 -18.52
CA LYS A 212 17.27 -31.19 -17.43
C LYS A 212 18.15 -32.40 -17.64
N ASN A 213 18.84 -32.81 -16.57
CA ASN A 213 19.61 -34.05 -16.58
C ASN A 213 18.65 -35.25 -16.59
N GLN A 214 18.74 -36.11 -17.59
CA GLN A 214 18.01 -37.38 -17.66
C GLN A 214 18.85 -38.51 -17.08
N SER A 215 18.16 -39.57 -16.63
CA SER A 215 18.82 -40.79 -16.14
C SER A 215 19.61 -41.43 -17.29
N GLY A 216 20.95 -41.41 -17.19
CA GLY A 216 21.84 -41.93 -18.25
C GLY A 216 22.84 -40.92 -18.79
N GLY A 217 22.83 -39.66 -18.32
CA GLY A 217 23.79 -38.61 -18.70
C GLY A 217 23.40 -37.85 -19.98
N GLU A 218 22.23 -38.10 -20.54
CA GLU A 218 21.69 -37.32 -21.64
C GLU A 218 21.03 -36.02 -21.12
N ILE A 219 21.18 -34.94 -21.90
CA ILE A 219 20.56 -33.64 -21.58
C ILE A 219 19.21 -33.62 -22.32
N GLY A 220 18.12 -33.59 -21.53
CA GLY A 220 16.78 -33.29 -22.03
C GLY A 220 16.41 -31.82 -21.80
N PHE A 221 15.22 -31.45 -22.24
CA PHE A 221 14.66 -30.13 -21.98
C PHE A 221 13.28 -30.30 -21.31
N GLU A 222 13.01 -29.45 -20.34
CA GLU A 222 11.68 -29.31 -19.75
C GLU A 222 11.18 -27.88 -19.89
N ARG A 223 9.87 -27.72 -20.08
CA ARG A 223 9.23 -26.43 -20.06
C ARG A 223 9.16 -25.94 -18.61
N LYS A 224 9.57 -24.71 -18.38
CA LYS A 224 9.44 -24.04 -17.07
C LYS A 224 8.74 -22.71 -17.25
N ASP A 225 7.80 -22.40 -16.34
CA ASP A 225 7.17 -21.10 -16.29
C ASP A 225 8.19 -20.04 -15.86
N GLY A 226 8.08 -18.83 -16.45
CA GLY A 226 8.84 -17.66 -16.06
C GLY A 226 8.20 -16.98 -14.84
N ILE A 227 8.95 -16.03 -14.26
CA ILE A 227 8.58 -15.39 -13.00
C ILE A 227 7.19 -14.74 -13.01
N PHE A 228 6.80 -14.12 -14.12
CA PHE A 228 5.49 -13.45 -14.23
C PHE A 228 4.35 -14.45 -14.38
N LYS A 229 4.53 -15.51 -15.16
CA LYS A 229 3.52 -16.57 -15.32
C LYS A 229 3.29 -17.32 -14.01
N GLU A 230 4.36 -17.68 -13.28
CA GLU A 230 4.26 -18.26 -11.94
C GLU A 230 3.54 -17.34 -10.96
N PHE A 231 3.80 -16.03 -11.05
CA PHE A 231 3.10 -15.03 -10.23
C PHE A 231 1.60 -14.98 -10.54
N CYS A 232 1.23 -14.94 -11.82
CA CYS A 232 -0.17 -14.97 -12.25
C CYS A 232 -0.88 -16.26 -11.81
N LYS A 233 -0.19 -17.40 -11.83
CA LYS A 233 -0.72 -18.67 -11.34
C LYS A 233 -1.06 -18.61 -9.84
N ARG A 234 -0.16 -18.06 -9.02
CA ARG A 234 -0.42 -17.85 -7.59
C ARG A 234 -1.60 -16.90 -7.35
N ALA A 235 -1.70 -15.82 -8.12
CA ALA A 235 -2.79 -14.86 -8.03
C ALA A 235 -4.14 -15.52 -8.40
N LEU A 236 -4.18 -16.34 -9.45
CA LEU A 236 -5.35 -17.08 -9.89
C LEU A 236 -5.81 -18.10 -8.84
N LEU A 237 -4.87 -18.85 -8.27
CA LEU A 237 -5.16 -19.78 -7.17
C LEU A 237 -5.75 -19.06 -5.96
N ALA A 238 -5.21 -17.89 -5.61
CA ALA A 238 -5.73 -17.07 -4.51
C ALA A 238 -7.15 -16.51 -4.79
N MET A 239 -7.51 -16.27 -6.05
CA MET A 239 -8.88 -15.90 -6.43
C MET A 239 -9.85 -17.08 -6.26
N ASN A 240 -9.39 -18.28 -6.57
CA ASN A 240 -10.21 -19.50 -6.53
C ASN A 240 -10.28 -20.12 -5.12
N VAL A 241 -9.38 -19.73 -4.24
CA VAL A 241 -9.50 -20.08 -2.81
C VAL A 241 -10.67 -19.26 -2.26
N SER A 242 -11.87 -19.88 -2.31
CA SER A 242 -12.91 -19.65 -1.31
C SER A 242 -12.19 -19.60 0.02
N SER A 243 -12.60 -18.75 0.96
CA SER A 243 -11.95 -18.71 2.28
C SER A 243 -12.12 -20.08 2.94
N VAL A 244 -11.15 -20.97 2.68
CA VAL A 244 -11.09 -22.28 3.29
C VAL A 244 -10.57 -22.03 4.69
N SER A 245 -11.44 -22.23 5.66
CA SER A 245 -11.00 -22.30 7.05
C SER A 245 -10.27 -23.62 7.20
N ASP A 246 -8.96 -23.60 7.06
CA ASP A 246 -8.07 -24.76 7.12
C ASP A 246 -6.78 -24.41 7.84
N ASN A 247 -6.59 -24.98 9.02
CA ASN A 247 -5.35 -24.89 9.78
C ASN A 247 -4.73 -26.27 10.05
N PHE A 248 -5.06 -27.27 9.22
CA PHE A 248 -4.64 -28.66 9.42
C PHE A 248 -3.11 -28.80 9.50
N GLU A 249 -2.37 -28.14 8.60
CA GLU A 249 -0.89 -28.20 8.60
C GLU A 249 -0.29 -27.70 9.91
N GLN A 250 -0.76 -26.55 10.40
CA GLN A 250 -0.29 -25.97 11.65
C GLN A 250 -0.60 -26.87 12.86
N VAL A 251 -1.74 -27.54 12.83
CA VAL A 251 -2.12 -28.50 13.89
C VAL A 251 -1.34 -29.78 13.76
N TRP A 252 -1.09 -30.27 12.54
CA TRP A 252 -0.24 -31.44 12.30
C TRP A 252 1.16 -31.24 12.90
N GLU A 253 1.81 -30.11 12.64
CA GLU A 253 3.12 -29.76 13.22
C GLU A 253 3.09 -29.80 14.75
N LYS A 254 2.09 -29.16 15.38
CA LYS A 254 1.90 -29.18 16.83
C LYS A 254 1.70 -30.60 17.38
N VAL A 255 0.98 -31.46 16.67
CA VAL A 255 0.77 -32.86 17.06
C VAL A 255 2.04 -33.67 16.94
N VAL A 256 2.82 -33.46 15.87
CA VAL A 256 4.13 -34.11 15.70
C VAL A 256 5.08 -33.69 16.84
N ASP A 257 5.16 -32.40 17.14
CA ASP A 257 5.97 -31.90 18.26
C ASP A 257 5.54 -32.50 19.60
N TYR A 258 4.22 -32.55 19.85
CA TYR A 258 3.67 -33.18 21.06
C TYR A 258 4.04 -34.68 21.16
N LEU A 259 3.93 -35.44 20.08
CA LEU A 259 4.23 -36.86 20.05
C LEU A 259 5.73 -37.14 20.15
N ASN A 260 6.58 -36.26 19.65
CA ASN A 260 8.04 -36.32 19.84
C ASN A 260 8.42 -36.06 21.31
N GLU A 261 7.64 -35.24 22.03
CA GLU A 261 7.90 -34.95 23.46
C GLU A 261 7.32 -36.01 24.41
N LYS A 262 6.12 -36.54 24.07
CA LYS A 262 5.30 -37.39 24.95
C LYS A 262 5.23 -38.86 24.54
N ASP A 263 5.85 -39.23 23.41
CA ASP A 263 5.84 -40.55 22.78
C ASP A 263 4.46 -41.01 22.29
N PHE A 264 3.37 -40.70 22.98
CA PHE A 264 2.04 -41.17 22.63
C PHE A 264 0.93 -40.19 23.05
N MET A 265 -0.28 -40.45 22.52
CA MET A 265 -1.53 -39.74 22.82
C MET A 265 -2.66 -40.73 22.89
N ASP A 266 -3.44 -40.73 24.00
CA ASP A 266 -4.62 -41.57 24.16
C ASP A 266 -5.89 -40.84 23.75
N ILE A 267 -6.57 -41.36 22.73
CA ILE A 267 -7.73 -40.73 22.10
C ILE A 267 -8.99 -41.55 22.36
N PRO A 268 -10.06 -40.98 22.96
CA PRO A 268 -11.34 -41.66 23.14
C PRO A 268 -12.04 -41.80 21.79
N LEU A 269 -12.65 -42.96 21.55
CA LEU A 269 -13.57 -43.15 20.43
C LEU A 269 -14.81 -42.26 20.60
N LEU A 270 -15.38 -41.81 19.50
CA LEU A 270 -16.60 -40.96 19.50
C LEU A 270 -17.80 -41.60 20.24
N THR A 271 -17.81 -42.93 20.35
CA THR A 271 -18.81 -43.66 21.13
C THR A 271 -18.63 -43.56 22.64
N GLY A 272 -17.50 -43.05 23.11
CA GLY A 272 -17.14 -42.93 24.53
C GLY A 272 -16.87 -44.25 25.26
N LYS A 273 -16.94 -45.40 24.56
CA LYS A 273 -16.86 -46.75 25.19
C LYS A 273 -15.43 -47.29 25.30
N SER A 274 -14.49 -46.75 24.55
CA SER A 274 -13.08 -47.21 24.58
C SER A 274 -12.15 -46.09 24.12
N THR A 275 -10.88 -46.26 24.50
CA THR A 275 -9.78 -45.36 24.15
C THR A 275 -8.74 -46.13 23.32
N PHE A 276 -8.09 -45.48 22.40
CA PHE A 276 -6.98 -46.05 21.64
C PHE A 276 -5.77 -45.11 21.70
N ARG A 277 -4.59 -45.70 21.60
CA ARG A 277 -3.33 -44.95 21.64
C ARG A 277 -2.84 -44.67 20.23
N VAL A 278 -2.32 -43.48 20.02
CA VAL A 278 -1.61 -43.07 18.79
C VAL A 278 -0.19 -42.66 19.10
N GLU A 279 0.73 -43.05 18.22
CA GLU A 279 2.14 -42.74 18.24
C GLU A 279 2.53 -42.30 16.84
N LEU A 280 3.66 -41.61 16.66
CA LEU A 280 4.18 -41.39 15.32
C LEU A 280 4.57 -42.73 14.68
N ASN A 281 4.31 -42.89 13.39
CA ASN A 281 4.82 -44.04 12.67
C ASN A 281 6.33 -43.92 12.46
N GLU A 282 7.00 -45.03 12.10
CA GLU A 282 8.46 -45.09 11.94
C GLU A 282 9.00 -44.09 10.90
N ASN A 283 8.18 -43.68 9.93
CA ASN A 283 8.54 -42.73 8.87
C ASN A 283 8.26 -41.25 9.27
N GLY A 284 7.55 -40.97 10.35
CA GLY A 284 7.18 -39.61 10.77
C GLY A 284 6.10 -38.94 9.90
N ASP A 285 5.51 -39.66 8.95
CA ASP A 285 4.52 -39.14 7.99
C ASP A 285 3.06 -39.53 8.30
N GLY A 286 2.85 -40.19 9.44
CA GLY A 286 1.53 -40.65 9.86
C GLY A 286 1.50 -41.10 11.31
N LEU A 287 0.34 -41.64 11.72
CA LEU A 287 0.10 -42.14 13.06
C LEU A 287 0.00 -43.65 13.09
N ALA A 288 0.72 -44.31 13.97
CA ALA A 288 0.54 -45.71 14.36
C ALA A 288 -0.51 -45.78 15.49
N THR A 289 -1.33 -46.79 15.49
CA THR A 289 -2.37 -46.96 16.52
C THR A 289 -2.21 -48.26 17.28
N ARG A 290 -2.54 -48.19 18.57
CA ARG A 290 -2.63 -49.35 19.45
C ARG A 290 -4.00 -49.40 20.11
N THR A 291 -4.56 -50.61 20.26
CA THR A 291 -5.83 -50.85 20.94
C THR A 291 -5.60 -51.82 22.09
N TYR A 292 -6.51 -51.83 23.06
CA TYR A 292 -6.49 -52.85 24.10
C TYR A 292 -6.88 -54.22 23.56
N GLU A 293 -6.24 -55.28 24.10
CA GLU A 293 -6.58 -56.64 23.75
C GLU A 293 -8.04 -56.94 24.13
N ASN A 294 -8.78 -57.55 23.20
CA ASN A 294 -10.21 -57.87 23.34
C ASN A 294 -11.14 -56.68 23.69
N GLY A 295 -10.72 -55.45 23.46
CA GLY A 295 -11.50 -54.25 23.76
C GLY A 295 -11.73 -53.98 25.24
N ASP A 296 -11.05 -54.68 26.14
CA ASP A 296 -11.20 -54.52 27.59
C ASP A 296 -10.16 -53.52 28.16
N TYR A 297 -10.63 -52.31 28.38
CA TYR A 297 -9.87 -51.20 28.93
C TYR A 297 -9.17 -51.51 30.27
N LYS A 298 -9.63 -52.47 31.03
CA LYS A 298 -9.18 -52.78 32.38
C LYS A 298 -8.00 -53.75 32.44
N LYS A 299 -7.63 -54.42 31.35
CA LYS A 299 -6.57 -55.47 31.35
C LYS A 299 -5.18 -54.97 30.92
N GLY A 300 -5.05 -53.73 30.49
CA GLY A 300 -3.74 -53.06 30.47
C GLY A 300 -2.76 -53.36 29.34
N GLU A 301 -3.02 -54.26 28.42
CA GLU A 301 -2.10 -54.52 27.29
C GLU A 301 -2.55 -53.85 26.00
N TRP A 302 -1.61 -53.10 25.42
CA TRP A 302 -1.84 -52.43 24.15
C TRP A 302 -1.34 -53.26 22.97
N ILE A 303 -2.21 -53.53 22.01
CA ILE A 303 -1.84 -54.20 20.78
C ILE A 303 -1.64 -53.16 19.70
N GLN A 304 -0.53 -53.29 18.97
CA GLN A 304 -0.24 -52.41 17.84
C GLN A 304 -1.30 -52.58 16.74
N GLY A 305 -1.99 -51.51 16.46
CA GLY A 305 -2.93 -51.47 15.36
C GLY A 305 -2.21 -51.48 13.99
N LYS A 306 -2.91 -51.80 12.92
CA LYS A 306 -2.35 -51.75 11.57
C LYS A 306 -2.11 -50.28 11.17
N SER A 307 -0.86 -49.82 11.20
CA SER A 307 -0.41 -48.42 10.96
C SER A 307 -0.73 -47.83 9.59
N LYS A 308 -1.10 -48.67 8.63
CA LYS A 308 -1.34 -48.28 7.22
C LYS A 308 -2.53 -47.33 6.97
N PHE A 309 -3.28 -46.95 7.98
CA PHE A 309 -4.58 -46.28 7.83
C PHE A 309 -4.59 -44.83 8.27
N TYR A 310 -3.49 -44.29 8.82
CA TYR A 310 -3.44 -42.98 9.44
C TYR A 310 -2.30 -42.13 8.92
N ASN A 311 -2.03 -42.19 7.59
CA ASN A 311 -1.13 -41.22 7.02
C ASN A 311 -1.79 -39.83 7.03
N LYS A 312 -0.98 -38.81 6.95
CA LYS A 312 -1.39 -37.41 7.00
C LYS A 312 -2.49 -37.09 5.98
N GLU A 313 -2.36 -37.62 4.74
CA GLU A 313 -3.32 -37.40 3.65
C GLU A 313 -4.71 -37.99 3.98
N GLN A 314 -4.75 -39.19 4.58
CA GLN A 314 -6.01 -39.81 4.97
C GLN A 314 -6.72 -39.04 6.09
N LEU A 315 -5.99 -38.52 7.05
CA LEU A 315 -6.53 -37.67 8.10
C LEU A 315 -7.03 -36.34 7.53
N TYR A 316 -6.31 -35.78 6.60
CA TYR A 316 -6.72 -34.56 5.91
C TYR A 316 -8.00 -34.76 5.09
N ASN A 317 -8.15 -35.93 4.43
CA ASN A 317 -9.40 -36.27 3.75
C ASN A 317 -10.59 -36.35 4.71
N ILE A 318 -10.43 -36.99 5.86
CA ILE A 318 -11.49 -37.05 6.90
C ILE A 318 -11.81 -35.65 7.42
N TYR A 319 -10.80 -34.80 7.62
CA TYR A 319 -11.01 -33.42 8.04
C TYR A 319 -11.86 -32.64 7.02
N LYS A 320 -11.64 -32.85 5.71
CA LYS A 320 -12.45 -32.28 4.62
C LYS A 320 -13.84 -32.91 4.47
N GLY A 321 -14.20 -33.90 5.29
CA GLY A 321 -15.45 -34.64 5.13
C GLY A 321 -15.45 -35.72 4.04
N LEU A 322 -14.27 -36.01 3.48
CA LEU A 322 -14.05 -37.04 2.47
C LEU A 322 -13.70 -38.40 3.12
N PRO A 323 -13.91 -39.54 2.44
CA PRO A 323 -13.46 -40.83 2.96
C PRO A 323 -11.92 -40.89 3.03
N GLY A 324 -11.38 -41.45 4.12
CA GLY A 324 -9.94 -41.75 4.24
C GLY A 324 -9.59 -43.03 3.50
N ILE A 325 -9.51 -42.97 2.17
CA ILE A 325 -9.28 -44.16 1.31
C ILE A 325 -7.88 -44.78 1.55
N PRO A 326 -7.69 -46.13 1.46
CA PRO A 326 -8.57 -47.06 0.70
C PRO A 326 -9.42 -48.02 1.50
N SER A 327 -9.75 -47.88 2.76
CA SER A 327 -10.49 -48.94 3.42
C SER A 327 -11.68 -48.52 4.24
N ARG A 328 -12.78 -49.24 4.00
CA ARG A 328 -13.99 -49.29 4.81
C ARG A 328 -13.65 -49.74 6.25
N GLY A 329 -14.16 -49.05 7.26
CA GLY A 329 -14.19 -49.53 8.67
C GLY A 329 -13.25 -48.79 9.64
N HIS A 330 -12.24 -48.05 9.20
CA HIS A 330 -11.35 -47.34 10.10
C HIS A 330 -11.60 -45.84 10.21
N ASP A 331 -12.56 -45.28 9.48
CA ASP A 331 -12.90 -43.87 9.52
C ASP A 331 -13.42 -43.38 10.86
N ASN A 332 -13.96 -44.29 11.69
CA ASN A 332 -14.37 -43.97 13.05
C ASN A 332 -13.20 -43.56 13.95
N TYR A 333 -12.05 -44.20 13.77
CA TYR A 333 -10.81 -43.86 14.49
C TYR A 333 -10.23 -42.53 13.95
N ARG A 334 -10.15 -42.36 12.63
CA ARG A 334 -9.69 -41.13 12.00
C ARG A 334 -10.56 -39.91 12.38
N LYS A 335 -11.89 -40.10 12.40
CA LYS A 335 -12.83 -39.09 12.89
C LYS A 335 -12.60 -38.76 14.36
N ALA A 336 -12.33 -39.76 15.21
CA ALA A 336 -11.98 -39.53 16.60
C ALA A 336 -10.70 -38.73 16.76
N VAL A 337 -9.66 -38.97 15.92
CA VAL A 337 -8.43 -38.18 15.89
C VAL A 337 -8.73 -36.72 15.54
N ILE A 338 -9.49 -36.47 14.46
CA ILE A 338 -9.85 -35.12 14.03
C ILE A 338 -10.64 -34.38 15.11
N GLU A 339 -11.65 -35.00 15.70
CA GLU A 339 -12.43 -34.37 16.79
C GLU A 339 -11.57 -34.12 18.04
N TYR A 340 -10.63 -35.01 18.36
CA TYR A 340 -9.69 -34.80 19.45
C TYR A 340 -8.77 -33.61 19.18
N TRP A 341 -8.29 -33.42 17.92
CA TRP A 341 -7.46 -32.29 17.52
C TRP A 341 -8.24 -30.98 17.55
N LYS A 342 -9.52 -30.98 17.16
CA LYS A 342 -10.38 -29.80 17.31
C LYS A 342 -10.43 -29.35 18.77
N LYS A 343 -10.62 -30.29 19.68
CA LYS A 343 -10.77 -29.99 21.10
C LYS A 343 -9.47 -29.58 21.80
N ASN A 344 -8.35 -30.19 21.45
CA ASN A 344 -7.11 -30.09 22.23
C ASN A 344 -5.97 -29.34 21.53
N PHE A 345 -5.99 -29.24 20.20
CA PHE A 345 -4.93 -28.61 19.39
C PHE A 345 -5.42 -27.41 18.58
N GLY A 346 -6.70 -27.04 18.71
CA GLY A 346 -7.27 -25.88 18.05
C GLY A 346 -7.49 -26.05 16.54
N LEU A 347 -7.73 -27.32 16.08
CA LEU A 347 -8.13 -27.55 14.70
C LEU A 347 -9.52 -26.94 14.47
N VAL A 348 -9.63 -26.02 13.51
CA VAL A 348 -10.91 -25.38 13.15
C VAL A 348 -11.74 -26.31 12.26
N ASP A 349 -13.05 -26.06 12.15
CA ASP A 349 -13.88 -26.83 11.20
C ASP A 349 -13.48 -26.48 9.77
N TYR A 350 -13.27 -27.52 8.96
CA TYR A 350 -13.07 -27.34 7.54
C TYR A 350 -14.35 -26.76 6.93
N SER A 351 -14.27 -25.54 6.46
CA SER A 351 -15.39 -24.92 5.75
C SER A 351 -14.88 -24.23 4.50
N VAL A 352 -15.50 -24.57 3.37
CA VAL A 352 -15.38 -23.81 2.13
C VAL A 352 -16.53 -22.84 2.14
N LYS A 353 -16.30 -21.60 2.56
CA LYS A 353 -17.30 -20.56 2.37
C LYS A 353 -17.32 -20.23 0.88
N GLU A 354 -18.42 -20.49 0.21
CA GLU A 354 -18.68 -19.86 -1.08
C GLU A 354 -18.59 -18.35 -0.87
N LYS A 355 -17.76 -17.68 -1.71
CA LYS A 355 -17.61 -16.23 -1.65
C LYS A 355 -18.98 -15.58 -1.63
N SER A 356 -19.30 -14.88 -0.57
CA SER A 356 -20.32 -13.84 -0.64
C SER A 356 -19.78 -12.76 -1.61
N GLU A 357 -20.62 -12.24 -2.47
CA GLU A 357 -20.28 -11.19 -3.46
C GLU A 357 -19.61 -9.92 -2.86
N SER A 358 -19.45 -9.85 -1.53
CA SER A 358 -18.88 -8.74 -0.77
C SER A 358 -17.45 -8.94 -0.27
N GLU A 359 -16.80 -10.11 -0.43
CA GLU A 359 -15.40 -10.27 -0.03
C GLU A 359 -14.48 -9.79 -1.14
N SER A 360 -13.73 -8.72 -0.86
CA SER A 360 -12.75 -8.16 -1.79
C SER A 360 -11.69 -9.21 -2.15
N VAL A 361 -11.49 -9.42 -3.45
CA VAL A 361 -10.46 -10.32 -3.97
C VAL A 361 -9.09 -9.79 -3.55
N LYS A 362 -8.24 -10.65 -2.97
CA LYS A 362 -6.91 -10.29 -2.51
C LYS A 362 -6.07 -9.77 -3.68
N PRO A 363 -5.49 -8.56 -3.62
CA PRO A 363 -4.68 -8.01 -4.69
C PRO A 363 -3.29 -8.65 -4.73
N PHE A 364 -2.72 -8.71 -5.91
CA PHE A 364 -1.37 -9.15 -6.22
C PHE A 364 -0.67 -8.06 -7.02
N VAL A 365 0.49 -7.56 -6.58
CA VAL A 365 1.21 -6.48 -7.24
C VAL A 365 2.54 -6.98 -7.77
N PHE A 366 2.75 -6.87 -9.09
CA PHE A 366 4.00 -7.20 -9.75
C PHE A 366 4.79 -5.93 -10.08
N ILE A 367 5.98 -5.80 -9.51
CA ILE A 367 6.86 -4.63 -9.67
C ILE A 367 7.97 -4.97 -10.65
N ILE A 368 8.12 -4.15 -11.69
CA ILE A 368 9.17 -4.24 -12.70
C ILE A 368 10.05 -3.01 -12.57
N ASP A 369 11.23 -3.18 -12.02
CA ASP A 369 12.22 -2.11 -11.91
C ASP A 369 13.03 -1.99 -13.21
N GLU A 370 13.44 -0.76 -13.57
CA GLU A 370 14.16 -0.45 -14.82
C GLU A 370 13.42 -1.01 -16.06
N ILE A 371 12.08 -0.86 -16.09
CA ILE A 371 11.24 -1.48 -17.13
C ILE A 371 11.65 -1.09 -18.54
N ASN A 372 12.25 0.08 -18.73
CA ASN A 372 12.73 0.58 -20.01
C ASN A 372 14.09 0.00 -20.44
N ARG A 373 14.81 -0.76 -19.60
CA ARG A 373 16.11 -1.36 -19.96
C ARG A 373 16.00 -2.66 -20.74
N GLY A 374 14.82 -3.26 -20.83
CA GLY A 374 14.56 -4.45 -21.61
C GLY A 374 13.78 -4.16 -22.89
N GLU A 375 13.94 -5.02 -23.92
CA GLU A 375 13.10 -4.97 -25.12
C GLU A 375 11.70 -5.49 -24.78
N LEU A 376 10.78 -4.60 -24.41
CA LEU A 376 9.44 -4.95 -23.93
C LEU A 376 8.66 -5.85 -24.89
N SER A 377 8.77 -5.63 -26.19
CA SER A 377 8.13 -6.44 -27.21
C SER A 377 8.62 -7.89 -27.22
N LYS A 378 9.90 -8.13 -26.93
CA LYS A 378 10.45 -9.47 -26.78
C LYS A 378 10.07 -10.12 -25.46
N ILE A 379 10.11 -9.35 -24.36
CA ILE A 379 9.86 -9.87 -23.01
C ILE A 379 8.40 -10.26 -22.84
N PHE A 380 7.48 -9.42 -23.28
CA PHE A 380 6.05 -9.65 -23.12
C PHE A 380 5.43 -10.51 -24.23
N GLY A 381 5.99 -10.45 -25.44
CA GLY A 381 5.48 -11.22 -26.59
C GLY A 381 3.97 -11.05 -26.76
N GLU A 382 3.24 -12.17 -26.87
CA GLU A 382 1.78 -12.21 -27.01
C GLU A 382 1.01 -11.68 -25.79
N LEU A 383 1.65 -11.54 -24.62
CA LEU A 383 1.05 -10.98 -23.42
C LEU A 383 0.64 -9.51 -23.62
N PHE A 384 1.14 -8.84 -24.65
CA PHE A 384 0.70 -7.49 -25.02
C PHE A 384 -0.82 -7.38 -25.14
N PHE A 385 -1.51 -8.45 -25.51
CA PHE A 385 -2.97 -8.45 -25.56
C PHE A 385 -3.60 -8.46 -24.16
N CYS A 386 -3.23 -9.41 -23.32
CA CYS A 386 -3.87 -9.61 -22.01
C CYS A 386 -3.33 -8.67 -20.90
N ILE A 387 -2.27 -7.89 -21.17
CA ILE A 387 -1.81 -6.86 -20.22
C ILE A 387 -2.75 -5.64 -20.18
N ASP A 388 -3.53 -5.43 -21.25
CA ASP A 388 -4.52 -4.36 -21.31
C ASP A 388 -5.59 -4.57 -20.22
N PRO A 389 -5.92 -3.55 -19.42
CA PRO A 389 -6.93 -3.67 -18.35
C PRO A 389 -8.28 -4.20 -18.83
N GLY A 390 -8.68 -3.87 -20.05
CA GLY A 390 -9.94 -4.33 -20.66
C GLY A 390 -9.96 -5.80 -21.05
N TYR A 391 -8.79 -6.48 -21.06
CA TYR A 391 -8.63 -7.89 -21.41
C TYR A 391 -8.05 -8.73 -20.27
N ARG A 392 -8.32 -8.35 -19.04
CA ARG A 392 -7.98 -9.16 -17.87
C ARG A 392 -8.92 -10.35 -17.72
N GLY A 393 -8.44 -11.39 -17.04
CA GLY A 393 -9.21 -12.61 -16.84
C GLY A 393 -9.36 -13.44 -18.13
N LYS A 394 -10.30 -14.38 -18.12
CA LYS A 394 -10.52 -15.35 -19.23
C LYS A 394 -10.89 -14.69 -20.56
N ASN A 395 -11.43 -13.47 -20.55
CA ASN A 395 -11.76 -12.73 -21.77
C ASN A 395 -10.52 -12.34 -22.60
N GLY A 396 -9.36 -12.24 -21.95
CA GLY A 396 -8.09 -11.96 -22.60
C GLY A 396 -7.19 -13.17 -22.77
N MET A 397 -7.76 -14.38 -22.77
CA MET A 397 -6.98 -15.61 -22.88
C MET A 397 -6.23 -15.70 -24.22
N ILE A 398 -4.95 -16.05 -24.14
CA ILE A 398 -4.05 -16.23 -25.27
C ILE A 398 -3.35 -17.59 -25.19
N LYS A 399 -2.76 -18.03 -26.30
CA LYS A 399 -1.87 -19.20 -26.29
C LYS A 399 -0.43 -18.72 -26.27
N THR A 400 0.33 -19.21 -25.31
CA THR A 400 1.77 -18.94 -25.19
C THR A 400 2.60 -19.79 -26.12
N GLN A 401 3.89 -19.45 -26.32
CA GLN A 401 4.78 -20.16 -27.29
C GLN A 401 4.87 -21.66 -27.05
N TYR A 402 4.85 -22.09 -25.78
CA TYR A 402 4.96 -23.50 -25.40
C TYR A 402 3.65 -24.06 -24.84
N GLN A 403 2.50 -23.52 -25.26
CA GLN A 403 1.18 -23.96 -24.81
C GLN A 403 0.94 -25.46 -24.99
N ASN A 404 1.48 -26.03 -26.05
CA ASN A 404 1.36 -27.46 -26.38
C ASN A 404 2.11 -28.40 -25.41
N LEU A 405 2.98 -27.83 -24.55
CA LEU A 405 3.74 -28.57 -23.52
C LEU A 405 3.14 -28.43 -22.12
N ILE A 406 2.02 -27.75 -22.00
CA ILE A 406 1.34 -27.58 -20.70
C ILE A 406 0.54 -28.85 -20.40
N GLU A 407 0.73 -29.39 -19.18
CA GLU A 407 0.08 -30.64 -18.77
C GLU A 407 -1.39 -30.42 -18.38
N LYS A 408 -2.21 -31.47 -18.55
CA LYS A 408 -3.60 -31.45 -18.05
C LYS A 408 -3.61 -31.31 -16.54
N GLY A 409 -4.36 -30.32 -16.06
CA GLY A 409 -4.45 -29.99 -14.63
C GLY A 409 -3.70 -28.74 -14.24
N ASP A 410 -2.88 -28.16 -15.15
CA ASP A 410 -2.32 -26.82 -14.99
C ASP A 410 -3.43 -25.76 -15.16
N GLU A 411 -3.39 -24.71 -14.37
CA GLU A 411 -4.36 -23.62 -14.37
C GLU A 411 -4.45 -22.90 -15.72
N PHE A 412 -3.36 -22.92 -16.49
CA PHE A 412 -3.27 -22.33 -17.83
C PHE A 412 -3.26 -23.35 -18.97
N TYR A 413 -3.78 -24.56 -18.74
CA TYR A 413 -3.85 -25.62 -19.76
C TYR A 413 -4.61 -25.18 -21.02
N ASP A 414 -5.72 -24.46 -20.88
CA ASP A 414 -6.54 -23.97 -21.99
C ASP A 414 -5.98 -22.69 -22.64
N GLY A 415 -5.09 -21.98 -21.97
CA GLY A 415 -4.48 -20.74 -22.38
C GLY A 415 -4.11 -19.86 -21.19
N PHE A 416 -3.21 -18.92 -21.42
CA PHE A 416 -2.76 -17.97 -20.42
C PHE A 416 -3.60 -16.70 -20.44
N PHE A 417 -3.87 -16.14 -19.28
CA PHE A 417 -4.45 -14.82 -19.08
C PHE A 417 -3.89 -14.20 -17.80
N ILE A 418 -3.90 -12.88 -17.72
CA ILE A 418 -3.53 -12.19 -16.47
C ILE A 418 -4.79 -12.07 -15.60
N PRO A 419 -4.78 -12.62 -14.36
CA PRO A 419 -5.92 -12.52 -13.45
C PRO A 419 -6.32 -11.09 -13.13
N GLU A 420 -7.61 -10.85 -12.85
CA GLU A 420 -8.16 -9.52 -12.57
C GLU A 420 -7.60 -8.87 -11.30
N ASN A 421 -7.13 -9.68 -10.34
CA ASN A 421 -6.52 -9.21 -9.10
C ASN A 421 -5.00 -8.91 -9.23
N VAL A 422 -4.43 -8.99 -10.43
CA VAL A 422 -3.03 -8.69 -10.69
C VAL A 422 -2.88 -7.24 -11.14
N TYR A 423 -2.02 -6.50 -10.46
CA TYR A 423 -1.65 -5.13 -10.74
C TYR A 423 -0.18 -5.06 -11.12
N ILE A 424 0.20 -4.15 -12.01
CA ILE A 424 1.58 -4.05 -12.49
C ILE A 424 2.10 -2.63 -12.26
N ILE A 425 3.25 -2.50 -11.60
CA ILE A 425 3.94 -1.23 -11.44
C ILE A 425 5.31 -1.33 -12.10
N GLY A 426 5.56 -0.50 -13.11
CA GLY A 426 6.88 -0.30 -13.68
C GLY A 426 7.57 0.91 -13.07
N ALA A 427 8.90 0.84 -12.85
CA ALA A 427 9.73 1.98 -12.51
C ALA A 427 10.79 2.20 -13.59
N MET A 428 11.02 3.47 -13.99
CA MET A 428 12.04 3.81 -14.98
C MET A 428 12.71 5.15 -14.67
N ASN A 429 13.95 5.29 -15.13
CA ASN A 429 14.71 6.55 -15.08
C ASN A 429 14.60 7.27 -16.41
N ASP A 430 14.22 8.55 -16.40
CA ASP A 430 14.04 9.37 -17.60
C ASP A 430 15.37 9.77 -18.28
N ILE A 431 16.48 9.71 -17.52
CA ILE A 431 17.81 10.12 -18.01
C ILE A 431 18.47 9.05 -18.89
N ASP A 432 18.06 7.80 -18.81
CA ASP A 432 18.68 6.69 -19.54
C ASP A 432 18.41 6.78 -21.06
N ARG A 433 19.24 7.56 -21.77
CA ARG A 433 19.14 7.79 -23.23
C ARG A 433 19.47 6.57 -24.09
N SER A 434 20.10 5.54 -23.52
CA SER A 434 20.51 4.33 -24.23
C SER A 434 19.40 3.32 -24.42
N VAL A 435 18.19 3.66 -23.98
CA VAL A 435 17.06 2.76 -23.98
C VAL A 435 16.10 3.14 -25.10
N ASP A 436 15.66 2.16 -25.87
CA ASP A 436 14.64 2.32 -26.90
C ASP A 436 13.40 3.01 -26.31
N THR A 437 12.86 3.94 -27.07
CA THR A 437 11.60 4.60 -26.69
C THR A 437 10.52 3.53 -26.54
N MET A 438 9.91 3.47 -25.38
CA MET A 438 8.80 2.55 -25.11
C MET A 438 7.73 2.67 -26.21
N ASP A 439 7.41 1.53 -26.86
CA ASP A 439 6.42 1.43 -27.94
C ASP A 439 5.10 2.09 -27.51
N PHE A 440 4.49 2.87 -28.40
CA PHE A 440 3.18 3.49 -28.17
C PHE A 440 2.09 2.47 -27.84
N ALA A 441 2.18 1.25 -28.41
CA ALA A 441 1.25 0.18 -28.10
C ALA A 441 1.35 -0.28 -26.64
N PHE A 442 2.56 -0.31 -26.08
CA PHE A 442 2.78 -0.58 -24.66
C PHE A 442 2.33 0.60 -23.81
N ARG A 443 2.74 1.81 -24.20
CA ARG A 443 2.50 3.03 -23.43
C ARG A 443 1.01 3.27 -23.15
N ARG A 444 0.12 3.01 -24.09
CA ARG A 444 -1.34 3.21 -23.92
C ARG A 444 -1.99 2.29 -22.87
N ARG A 445 -1.31 1.23 -22.43
CA ARG A 445 -1.82 0.24 -21.47
C ARG A 445 -1.47 0.56 -20.03
N PHE A 446 -0.70 1.61 -19.83
CA PHE A 446 -0.25 2.05 -18.51
C PHE A 446 -0.64 3.49 -18.25
N ALA A 447 -1.00 3.78 -17.02
CA ALA A 447 -0.97 5.16 -16.51
C ALA A 447 0.50 5.56 -16.25
N PHE A 448 0.84 6.82 -16.52
CA PHE A 448 2.19 7.35 -16.30
C PHE A 448 2.15 8.43 -15.24
N LYS A 449 2.99 8.32 -14.24
CA LYS A 449 3.17 9.35 -13.21
C LYS A 449 4.65 9.69 -13.05
N GLU A 450 4.98 10.95 -13.32
CA GLU A 450 6.29 11.51 -12.98
C GLU A 450 6.41 11.66 -11.47
N ILE A 451 7.51 11.16 -10.90
CA ILE A 451 7.90 11.34 -9.51
C ILE A 451 9.00 12.38 -9.46
N LYS A 452 8.62 13.61 -9.15
CA LYS A 452 9.56 14.73 -9.04
C LYS A 452 10.43 14.58 -7.79
N ALA A 453 11.65 15.08 -7.87
CA ALA A 453 12.56 15.08 -6.73
C ALA A 453 12.04 15.87 -5.51
N SER A 454 11.07 16.78 -5.71
CA SER A 454 10.41 17.56 -4.65
C SER A 454 9.20 16.87 -4.01
N GLU A 455 8.64 15.81 -4.62
CA GLU A 455 7.38 15.20 -4.16
C GLU A 455 7.57 14.15 -3.06
N ASN A 456 8.77 13.58 -2.90
CA ASN A 456 9.03 12.49 -1.96
C ASN A 456 10.15 12.84 -0.97
N LEU A 457 10.11 14.05 -0.41
CA LEU A 457 11.13 14.53 0.54
C LEU A 457 10.98 13.95 1.94
N GLY A 458 9.83 13.37 2.29
CA GLY A 458 9.59 12.70 3.57
C GLY A 458 10.56 11.55 3.86
N MET A 459 11.13 10.92 2.81
CA MET A 459 12.18 9.92 3.00
C MET A 459 13.42 10.48 3.74
N LEU A 460 13.67 11.80 3.66
CA LEU A 460 14.81 12.44 4.31
C LEU A 460 14.60 12.67 5.81
N ASP A 461 13.39 12.44 6.35
CA ASP A 461 13.12 12.57 7.79
C ASP A 461 13.91 11.54 8.62
N GLU A 462 14.32 10.42 8.00
CA GLU A 462 15.22 9.43 8.59
C GLU A 462 16.62 9.99 8.96
N LEU A 463 17.00 11.13 8.39
CA LEU A 463 18.27 11.81 8.68
C LEU A 463 18.25 12.57 10.02
N GLY A 464 17.10 12.65 10.71
CA GLY A 464 16.97 13.32 12.00
C GLY A 464 17.37 14.80 11.95
N GLU A 465 18.29 15.22 12.82
CA GLU A 465 18.70 16.63 12.99
C GLU A 465 19.22 17.32 11.72
N ILE A 466 19.72 16.54 10.74
CA ILE A 466 20.24 17.10 9.48
C ILE A 466 19.23 17.04 8.33
N ALA A 467 18.02 16.54 8.56
CA ALA A 467 16.99 16.37 7.53
C ALA A 467 16.65 17.68 6.82
N ASP A 468 16.40 18.75 7.57
CA ASP A 468 16.05 20.06 7.00
C ASP A 468 17.19 20.67 6.18
N LYS A 469 18.44 20.51 6.66
CA LYS A 469 19.62 20.95 5.89
C LYS A 469 19.75 20.14 4.60
N ALA A 470 19.49 18.85 4.63
CA ALA A 470 19.51 17.98 3.45
C ALA A 470 18.43 18.38 2.43
N LYS A 471 17.19 18.59 2.88
CA LYS A 471 16.08 19.07 2.04
C LYS A 471 16.39 20.42 1.39
N ALA A 472 16.94 21.37 2.15
CA ALA A 472 17.30 22.69 1.65
C ALA A 472 18.39 22.63 0.57
N ARG A 473 19.45 21.84 0.80
CA ARG A 473 20.54 21.65 -0.18
C ARG A 473 20.05 20.95 -1.45
N LEU A 474 19.26 19.91 -1.30
CA LEU A 474 18.65 19.20 -2.43
C LEU A 474 17.78 20.14 -3.27
N LYS A 475 16.93 20.93 -2.62
CA LYS A 475 16.06 21.89 -3.31
C LYS A 475 16.86 22.91 -4.09
N LYS A 476 17.85 23.59 -3.46
CA LYS A 476 18.69 24.59 -4.13
C LYS A 476 19.50 24.00 -5.28
N LEU A 477 20.05 22.78 -5.12
CA LEU A 477 20.76 22.08 -6.18
C LEU A 477 19.87 21.83 -7.39
N ASN A 478 18.65 21.32 -7.18
CA ASN A 478 17.70 21.04 -8.25
C ASN A 478 17.14 22.31 -8.90
N GLU A 479 16.96 23.39 -8.13
CA GLU A 479 16.61 24.70 -8.68
C GLU A 479 17.69 25.22 -9.62
N GLU A 480 18.98 25.01 -9.29
CA GLU A 480 20.08 25.41 -10.16
C GLU A 480 20.20 24.52 -11.40
N ILE A 481 20.02 23.19 -11.26
CA ILE A 481 19.93 22.27 -12.40
C ILE A 481 18.83 22.71 -13.38
N SER A 482 17.68 23.14 -12.86
CA SER A 482 16.55 23.61 -13.69
C SER A 482 16.84 24.82 -14.56
N LYS A 483 17.89 25.61 -14.23
CA LYS A 483 18.30 26.79 -14.99
C LYS A 483 19.25 26.47 -16.16
N ILE A 484 19.72 25.22 -16.23
CA ILE A 484 20.68 24.80 -17.28
C ILE A 484 19.90 24.49 -18.55
N THR A 485 19.81 25.44 -19.44
CA THR A 485 19.05 25.37 -20.70
C THR A 485 19.61 24.38 -21.72
N GLU A 486 20.86 24.00 -21.58
CA GLU A 486 21.56 23.04 -22.45
C GLU A 486 21.09 21.58 -22.20
N LEU A 487 20.47 21.32 -21.06
CA LEU A 487 19.83 20.03 -20.77
C LEU A 487 18.44 20.00 -21.41
N SER A 488 18.20 19.05 -22.30
CA SER A 488 16.94 18.95 -23.07
C SER A 488 15.69 18.77 -22.18
N SER A 489 15.85 18.24 -20.98
CA SER A 489 14.79 18.08 -19.97
C SER A 489 15.42 18.18 -18.58
N PRO A 490 15.64 19.40 -18.05
CA PRO A 490 16.39 19.59 -16.79
C PRO A 490 15.82 18.81 -15.61
N SER A 491 14.49 18.61 -15.54
CA SER A 491 13.85 17.83 -14.46
C SER A 491 14.28 16.36 -14.41
N SER A 492 14.66 15.78 -15.55
CA SER A 492 15.16 14.40 -15.61
C SER A 492 16.55 14.25 -14.98
N TYR A 493 17.29 15.36 -14.83
CA TYR A 493 18.63 15.45 -14.24
C TYR A 493 18.61 15.86 -12.76
N HIS A 494 17.44 16.07 -12.18
CA HIS A 494 17.33 16.38 -10.76
C HIS A 494 17.94 15.28 -9.90
N ILE A 495 18.46 15.66 -8.76
CA ILE A 495 18.97 14.72 -7.76
C ILE A 495 17.81 14.32 -6.85
N GLY A 496 17.58 13.02 -6.73
CA GLY A 496 16.55 12.50 -5.83
C GLY A 496 17.04 12.35 -4.39
N GLY A 497 16.09 12.27 -3.44
CA GLY A 497 16.36 12.17 -2.01
C GLY A 497 17.22 10.96 -1.62
N ALA A 498 17.14 9.84 -2.36
CA ALA A 498 17.94 8.65 -2.07
C ALA A 498 19.46 8.89 -2.10
N TYR A 499 19.95 9.88 -2.84
CA TYR A 499 21.36 10.26 -2.78
C TYR A 499 21.71 10.86 -1.42
N PHE A 500 20.81 11.66 -0.84
CA PHE A 500 21.02 12.30 0.46
C PHE A 500 20.87 11.33 1.64
N LEU A 501 20.11 10.23 1.51
CA LEU A 501 20.06 9.19 2.55
C LEU A 501 21.43 8.57 2.83
N LYS A 502 22.35 8.60 1.87
CA LYS A 502 23.74 8.18 2.05
C LYS A 502 24.51 8.99 3.10
N LEU A 503 23.96 10.13 3.54
CA LEU A 503 24.52 10.85 4.68
C LEU A 503 24.54 9.99 5.96
N ASN A 504 23.67 8.99 6.08
CA ASN A 504 23.67 8.05 7.21
C ASN A 504 24.87 7.09 7.19
N ASP A 505 25.50 6.90 6.02
CA ASP A 505 26.66 6.01 5.87
C ASP A 505 27.98 6.69 6.29
N PHE A 506 27.96 8.01 6.55
CA PHE A 506 29.15 8.79 6.85
C PHE A 506 29.25 9.17 8.33
N GLU A 507 30.41 8.97 8.90
CA GLU A 507 30.79 9.45 10.22
C GLU A 507 31.32 10.89 10.14
N GLY A 508 31.17 11.67 11.22
CA GLY A 508 31.64 13.04 11.34
C GLY A 508 30.52 14.04 11.63
N ASP A 509 30.88 15.29 11.72
CA ASP A 509 29.89 16.37 11.88
C ASP A 509 29.05 16.56 10.61
N SER A 510 28.01 17.39 10.72
CA SER A 510 27.10 17.66 9.60
C SER A 510 27.85 18.12 8.33
N ASN A 511 28.84 19.02 8.47
CA ASN A 511 29.54 19.58 7.32
C ASN A 511 30.47 18.57 6.67
N GLU A 512 31.16 17.74 7.47
CA GLU A 512 31.99 16.64 6.97
C GLU A 512 31.17 15.62 6.21
N ARG A 513 29.97 15.27 6.71
CA ARG A 513 29.05 14.31 6.06
C ARG A 513 28.58 14.86 4.69
N PHE A 514 28.18 16.13 4.62
CA PHE A 514 27.83 16.76 3.34
C PHE A 514 29.00 16.87 2.38
N GLN A 515 30.23 17.15 2.86
CA GLN A 515 31.41 17.18 2.02
C GLN A 515 31.71 15.79 1.44
N LYS A 516 31.58 14.71 2.25
CA LYS A 516 31.74 13.34 1.77
C LYS A 516 30.68 12.96 0.74
N LEU A 517 29.41 13.34 0.97
CA LEU A 517 28.34 13.12 -0.01
C LEU A 517 28.65 13.78 -1.35
N TRP A 518 29.11 15.02 -1.32
CA TRP A 518 29.54 15.74 -2.53
C TRP A 518 30.67 15.00 -3.24
N ASN A 519 31.77 14.77 -2.57
CA ASN A 519 32.99 14.23 -3.16
C ASN A 519 32.80 12.81 -3.72
N TYR A 520 32.01 11.97 -3.04
CA TYR A 520 31.89 10.57 -3.41
C TYR A 520 30.68 10.24 -4.29
N HIS A 521 29.64 11.08 -4.29
CA HIS A 521 28.40 10.72 -4.97
C HIS A 521 27.85 11.79 -5.92
N LEU A 522 28.01 13.07 -5.62
CA LEU A 522 27.38 14.12 -6.42
C LEU A 522 28.31 14.73 -7.44
N GLU A 523 29.55 15.00 -7.08
CA GLU A 523 30.52 15.68 -7.96
C GLU A 523 30.70 14.95 -9.29
N GLY A 524 31.01 13.66 -9.25
CA GLY A 524 31.22 12.85 -10.46
C GLY A 524 29.95 12.75 -11.32
N LEU A 525 28.81 12.58 -10.66
CA LEU A 525 27.51 12.49 -11.32
C LEU A 525 27.14 13.80 -12.04
N LEU A 526 27.31 14.94 -11.38
CA LEU A 526 27.00 16.25 -11.95
C LEU A 526 27.96 16.63 -13.10
N LYS A 527 29.23 16.25 -13.00
CA LYS A 527 30.19 16.39 -14.12
C LYS A 527 29.75 15.55 -15.34
N GLU A 528 29.24 14.32 -15.12
CA GLU A 528 28.75 13.51 -16.22
C GLU A 528 27.47 14.10 -16.84
N TYR A 529 26.58 14.69 -16.05
CA TYR A 529 25.39 15.38 -16.55
C TYR A 529 25.71 16.55 -17.46
N LEU A 530 26.77 17.29 -17.13
CA LEU A 530 27.23 18.46 -17.89
C LEU A 530 28.17 18.11 -19.05
N ARG A 531 28.51 16.84 -19.20
CA ARG A 531 29.44 16.40 -20.23
C ARG A 531 28.91 16.72 -21.63
N GLY A 532 29.73 17.52 -22.38
CA GLY A 532 29.39 17.94 -23.74
C GLY A 532 28.49 19.17 -23.82
N THR A 533 28.16 19.82 -22.71
CA THR A 533 27.57 21.17 -22.73
C THR A 533 28.63 22.24 -22.92
N GLU A 534 28.28 23.37 -23.55
CA GLU A 534 29.24 24.43 -23.86
C GLU A 534 29.83 25.11 -22.59
N ASN A 535 28.97 25.28 -21.54
CA ASN A 535 29.31 25.98 -20.31
C ASN A 535 29.50 25.02 -19.12
N ALA A 536 30.02 23.79 -19.35
CA ALA A 536 30.12 22.73 -18.35
C ALA A 536 30.81 23.19 -17.05
N GLU A 537 31.95 23.87 -17.14
CA GLU A 537 32.71 24.31 -15.97
C GLU A 537 31.99 25.43 -15.19
N GLU A 538 31.37 26.38 -15.89
CA GLU A 538 30.62 27.48 -15.26
C GLU A 538 29.37 26.94 -14.57
N ASN A 539 28.63 26.08 -15.27
CA ASN A 539 27.42 25.43 -14.70
C ASN A 539 27.79 24.56 -13.51
N PHE A 540 28.88 23.78 -13.58
CA PHE A 540 29.34 22.98 -12.44
C PHE A 540 29.68 23.86 -11.22
N ALA A 541 30.37 24.96 -11.40
CA ALA A 541 30.68 25.88 -10.30
C ALA A 541 29.43 26.50 -9.65
N LYS A 542 28.35 26.75 -10.46
CA LYS A 542 27.06 27.20 -9.94
C LYS A 542 26.38 26.11 -9.10
N LEU A 543 26.41 24.86 -9.56
CA LEU A 543 25.84 23.70 -8.83
C LEU A 543 26.56 23.46 -7.50
N GLU A 544 27.90 23.51 -7.50
CA GLU A 544 28.72 23.40 -6.30
C GLU A 544 28.37 24.50 -5.29
N LYS A 545 28.31 25.76 -5.74
CA LYS A 545 27.91 26.88 -4.89
C LYS A 545 26.51 26.74 -4.33
N ALA A 546 25.55 26.24 -5.13
CA ALA A 546 24.19 26.00 -4.69
C ALA A 546 24.12 24.90 -3.63
N TYR A 547 24.91 23.85 -3.78
CA TYR A 547 24.96 22.74 -2.82
C TYR A 547 25.54 23.17 -1.46
N PHE A 548 26.67 23.92 -1.44
CA PHE A 548 27.36 24.31 -0.21
C PHE A 548 26.72 25.51 0.50
N LEU A 549 25.61 26.08 -0.02
CA LEU A 549 24.93 27.23 0.59
C LEU A 549 25.93 28.28 1.07
N ASN A 550 25.99 29.45 0.46
CA ASN A 550 26.97 30.47 0.82
C ASN A 550 27.21 30.51 2.33
N LYS A 551 28.47 30.39 2.78
CA LYS A 551 28.89 30.43 4.19
C LYS A 551 28.32 31.64 4.98
N ASN A 552 27.85 32.68 4.30
CA ASN A 552 27.32 33.90 4.90
C ASN A 552 25.82 33.82 5.32
N GLU A 553 25.07 32.76 4.95
CA GLU A 553 23.68 32.60 5.38
C GLU A 553 23.53 31.70 6.63
N GLU A 554 24.52 30.85 6.93
CA GLU A 554 24.51 30.03 8.15
C GLU A 554 24.91 30.82 9.42
N GLU A 555 25.82 31.79 9.30
CA GLU A 555 26.26 32.64 10.44
C GLU A 555 25.21 33.66 10.90
N SER A 556 24.20 33.97 10.07
CA SER A 556 23.15 34.94 10.43
C SER A 556 21.96 34.33 11.18
N LYS A 557 21.83 32.99 11.27
CA LYS A 557 20.74 32.30 11.99
C LYS A 557 21.12 31.79 13.38
N ASP A 558 22.42 31.69 13.68
CA ASP A 558 22.87 31.32 15.02
C ASP A 558 22.96 32.52 16.01
N PHE A 559 22.58 33.71 15.55
CA PHE A 559 22.57 34.96 16.34
C PHE A 559 21.20 35.66 16.42
N SER A 560 20.10 34.96 16.17
CA SER A 560 18.76 35.55 16.37
C SER A 560 17.83 34.65 17.21
#